data_ecb47471eac99422978e2f88594a8d87
#
_entry.id   ecb47471eac99422978e2f88594a8d87
#
_cell.length_a   1.000
_cell.length_b   1.000
_cell.length_c   1.000
_cell.angle_alpha   90.00
_cell.angle_beta   90.00
_cell.angle_gamma   90.00
#
_symmetry.space_group_name_H-M   'P 1'
#
loop_
_entity.id
_entity.type
_entity.pdbx_description
1 polymer ?
#
loop_
_entity_poly.entity_id
_entity_poly.type
_entity_poly.pdbx_seq_one_letter_code
_entity_poly.pdbx_strand_id
1 'polypeptide(L)'
;MKKLVILIAVIFTGFTFFSCEDSDDKVEEPYLIVKFQFDPNQVRLNNLGQPSGVAPGNAAQSPNFNAISAHYFELAPTAFTQLGDGTILYHAPETTEGGAVAINFNQAIIVGEGEAFLKIPLSQVAQGNYEYVRVSLAYQDYNISIRNNGTDYDGRLTSFVGYNTFINTHTIGSNSFPVNGNRLQGYWAFALNDFPYATSGQAPAGATTVPNPIASTSPIPAGSCVVTGKFNENLIINGNETRDVIITLSLSINKSFEWREVTADGKYEPSIGENVVDMGLRGLIPTYTR
;
A
#
# COMPACT_ATOMS: atom_id res chain seq x y z
N MET A 1 -92.52 -20.96 -28.67
CA MET A 1 -91.11 -21.30 -28.33
C MET A 1 -90.44 -20.02 -27.73
N LYS A 2 -90.48 -19.92 -26.41
CA LYS A 2 -89.93 -18.75 -25.67
C LYS A 2 -88.55 -19.13 -25.20
N LYS A 3 -87.55 -18.40 -25.64
CA LYS A 3 -86.16 -18.54 -25.16
C LYS A 3 -85.98 -17.70 -23.90
N LEU A 4 -85.73 -18.40 -22.80
CA LEU A 4 -85.37 -17.79 -21.50
C LEU A 4 -83.87 -17.43 -21.51
N VAL A 5 -83.57 -16.16 -21.34
CA VAL A 5 -82.18 -15.67 -21.20
C VAL A 5 -81.94 -15.50 -19.70
N ILE A 6 -81.08 -16.33 -19.16
CA ILE A 6 -80.63 -16.21 -17.75
C ILE A 6 -79.41 -15.31 -17.75
N LEU A 7 -79.52 -14.16 -17.05
CA LEU A 7 -78.42 -13.18 -16.82
C LEU A 7 -77.71 -13.60 -15.54
N ILE A 8 -76.46 -14.09 -15.66
CA ILE A 8 -75.62 -14.40 -14.53
C ILE A 8 -74.79 -13.13 -14.20
N ALA A 9 -75.11 -12.51 -13.08
CA ALA A 9 -74.31 -11.42 -12.53
C ALA A 9 -73.12 -12.03 -11.79
N VAL A 10 -71.89 -11.82 -12.31
CA VAL A 10 -70.65 -12.18 -11.64
C VAL A 10 -70.25 -11.01 -10.72
N ILE A 11 -70.40 -11.23 -9.43
CA ILE A 11 -69.89 -10.29 -8.41
C ILE A 11 -68.36 -10.47 -8.29
N PHE A 12 -67.62 -9.49 -8.81
CA PHE A 12 -66.18 -9.44 -8.68
C PHE A 12 -65.81 -8.80 -7.31
N THR A 13 -65.61 -9.64 -6.30
CA THR A 13 -65.04 -9.21 -5.01
C THR A 13 -63.57 -8.97 -5.19
N GLY A 14 -63.18 -7.69 -5.30
CA GLY A 14 -61.79 -7.25 -5.33
C GLY A 14 -61.11 -7.52 -3.99
N PHE A 15 -60.28 -8.55 -3.95
CA PHE A 15 -59.26 -8.68 -2.88
C PHE A 15 -58.15 -7.71 -3.17
N THR A 16 -58.10 -6.57 -2.46
CA THR A 16 -56.92 -5.71 -2.37
C THR A 16 -55.89 -6.43 -1.51
N PHE A 17 -54.94 -7.09 -2.15
CA PHE A 17 -53.73 -7.50 -1.46
C PHE A 17 -52.94 -6.21 -1.09
N PHE A 18 -52.96 -5.83 0.18
CA PHE A 18 -51.94 -4.96 0.73
C PHE A 18 -50.63 -5.77 0.74
N SER A 19 -49.81 -5.60 -0.30
CA SER A 19 -48.41 -5.95 -0.25
C SER A 19 -47.75 -4.98 0.76
N CYS A 20 -47.52 -5.44 1.97
CA CYS A 20 -46.44 -4.84 2.78
C CYS A 20 -45.14 -5.08 1.97
N GLU A 21 -44.62 -4.07 1.32
CA GLU A 21 -43.19 -3.98 1.05
C GLU A 21 -42.53 -3.89 2.42
N ASP A 22 -42.11 -5.05 2.94
CA ASP A 22 -41.04 -5.08 3.91
C ASP A 22 -39.83 -4.45 3.20
N SER A 23 -39.62 -3.16 3.42
CA SER A 23 -38.31 -2.56 3.23
C SER A 23 -37.40 -3.22 4.28
N ASP A 24 -36.88 -4.40 3.92
CA ASP A 24 -35.66 -4.88 4.54
C ASP A 24 -34.61 -3.78 4.35
N ASP A 25 -34.56 -2.85 5.29
CA ASP A 25 -33.39 -2.01 5.49
C ASP A 25 -32.25 -2.99 5.79
N LYS A 26 -31.61 -3.48 4.71
CA LYS A 26 -30.38 -4.25 4.83
C LYS A 26 -29.41 -3.31 5.53
N VAL A 27 -29.23 -3.50 6.82
CA VAL A 27 -28.13 -2.87 7.55
C VAL A 27 -26.87 -3.27 6.82
N GLU A 28 -26.28 -2.35 6.07
CA GLU A 28 -25.03 -2.62 5.37
C GLU A 28 -24.00 -3.03 6.41
N GLU A 29 -23.36 -4.18 6.19
CA GLU A 29 -22.30 -4.67 7.06
C GLU A 29 -21.16 -3.64 7.07
N PRO A 30 -20.73 -3.16 8.26
CA PRO A 30 -19.64 -2.19 8.32
C PRO A 30 -18.28 -2.85 8.02
N TYR A 31 -17.37 -2.05 7.45
CA TYR A 31 -16.06 -2.51 7.00
C TYR A 31 -14.92 -1.83 7.77
N LEU A 32 -13.83 -2.56 7.92
CA LEU A 32 -12.51 -1.98 8.13
C LEU A 32 -11.92 -1.64 6.77
N ILE A 33 -11.62 -0.36 6.54
CA ILE A 33 -11.05 0.14 5.29
C ILE A 33 -9.67 0.70 5.59
N VAL A 34 -8.65 0.24 4.86
CA VAL A 34 -7.27 0.73 5.00
C VAL A 34 -6.89 1.52 3.76
N LYS A 35 -6.34 2.72 3.97
CA LYS A 35 -5.89 3.63 2.91
C LYS A 35 -4.48 4.14 3.20
N PHE A 36 -3.72 4.45 2.14
CA PHE A 36 -2.44 5.15 2.26
C PHE A 36 -2.60 6.63 1.97
N GLN A 37 -1.81 7.44 2.66
CA GLN A 37 -1.60 8.86 2.40
C GLN A 37 -0.10 9.11 2.25
N PHE A 38 0.27 9.94 1.27
CA PHE A 38 1.66 10.32 1.01
C PHE A 38 1.89 11.76 1.42
N ASP A 39 2.51 11.98 2.59
CA ASP A 39 2.62 13.32 3.18
C ASP A 39 4.04 13.89 3.03
N PRO A 40 4.23 14.94 2.17
CA PRO A 40 5.51 15.60 2.01
C PRO A 40 5.90 16.49 3.19
N ASN A 41 4.98 16.77 4.11
CA ASN A 41 5.20 17.62 5.28
C ASN A 41 5.35 16.82 6.59
N GLN A 42 5.00 15.52 6.57
CA GLN A 42 5.19 14.66 7.73
C GLN A 42 6.66 14.58 8.11
N VAL A 43 6.94 14.60 9.41
CA VAL A 43 8.30 14.46 9.91
C VAL A 43 8.96 13.18 9.37
N ARG A 44 10.18 13.32 8.87
CA ARG A 44 11.01 12.21 8.45
C ARG A 44 11.53 11.47 9.68
N LEU A 45 11.37 10.16 9.74
CA LEU A 45 11.84 9.33 10.85
C LEU A 45 12.96 8.39 10.38
N ASN A 46 13.89 8.11 11.29
CA ASN A 46 14.90 7.08 11.09
C ASN A 46 14.32 5.66 11.39
N ASN A 47 15.17 4.65 11.29
CA ASN A 47 14.80 3.24 11.52
C ASN A 47 14.37 2.94 12.97
N LEU A 48 14.59 3.86 13.90
CA LEU A 48 14.18 3.78 15.30
C LEU A 48 12.90 4.58 15.58
N GLY A 49 12.27 5.14 14.53
CA GLY A 49 11.06 5.98 14.67
C GLY A 49 11.34 7.37 15.26
N GLN A 50 12.59 7.83 15.24
CA GLN A 50 12.98 9.14 15.75
C GLN A 50 13.13 10.15 14.61
N PRO A 51 12.81 11.44 14.82
CA PRO A 51 13.04 12.47 13.82
C PRO A 51 14.48 12.49 13.31
N SER A 52 14.65 12.52 11.99
CA SER A 52 15.97 12.58 11.37
C SER A 52 15.95 13.46 10.11
N GLY A 53 17.08 14.14 9.86
CA GLY A 53 17.27 14.93 8.65
C GLY A 53 17.96 14.15 7.53
N VAL A 54 18.23 14.84 6.43
CA VAL A 54 19.11 14.38 5.37
C VAL A 54 20.54 14.33 5.91
N ALA A 55 21.30 13.28 5.59
CA ALA A 55 22.66 13.13 6.11
C ALA A 55 23.60 14.21 5.53
N PRO A 56 24.62 14.66 6.29
CA PRO A 56 25.60 15.60 5.77
C PRO A 56 26.28 15.10 4.48
N GLY A 57 26.39 15.95 3.48
CA GLY A 57 26.93 15.62 2.16
C GLY A 57 25.96 14.93 1.21
N ASN A 58 24.70 14.79 1.62
CA ASN A 58 23.62 14.33 0.77
C ASN A 58 22.67 15.49 0.46
N ALA A 59 22.00 15.39 -0.69
CA ALA A 59 20.81 16.15 -0.98
C ALA A 59 19.61 15.21 -1.13
N ALA A 60 18.39 15.77 -1.12
CA ALA A 60 17.19 14.97 -1.21
C ALA A 60 16.02 15.78 -1.78
N GLN A 61 15.10 15.09 -2.43
CA GLN A 61 13.81 15.62 -2.86
C GLN A 61 12.65 14.84 -2.27
N SER A 62 11.49 15.49 -2.15
CA SER A 62 10.22 14.82 -1.86
C SER A 62 9.62 14.34 -3.18
N PRO A 63 9.57 13.04 -3.44
CA PRO A 63 9.01 12.54 -4.70
C PRO A 63 7.49 12.72 -4.72
N ASN A 64 6.90 12.69 -5.93
CA ASN A 64 5.46 12.68 -6.09
C ASN A 64 4.99 11.23 -6.27
N PHE A 65 4.38 10.66 -5.23
CA PHE A 65 3.94 9.26 -5.22
C PHE A 65 2.70 9.06 -6.08
N ASN A 66 2.74 8.01 -6.90
CA ASN A 66 1.63 7.57 -7.75
C ASN A 66 0.88 6.39 -7.11
N ALA A 67 1.63 5.40 -6.61
CA ALA A 67 1.03 4.18 -6.08
C ALA A 67 1.97 3.43 -5.14
N ILE A 68 1.38 2.54 -4.34
CA ILE A 68 2.08 1.67 -3.39
C ILE A 68 1.40 0.30 -3.32
N SER A 69 2.15 -0.70 -2.89
CA SER A 69 1.64 -2.02 -2.51
C SER A 69 2.30 -2.49 -1.23
N ALA A 70 1.58 -3.31 -0.47
CA ALA A 70 2.10 -3.96 0.71
C ALA A 70 2.06 -5.49 0.55
N HIS A 71 2.98 -6.17 1.25
CA HIS A 71 3.03 -7.62 1.36
C HIS A 71 2.23 -8.13 2.56
N TYR A 72 2.19 -7.33 3.65
CA TYR A 72 1.65 -7.77 4.92
C TYR A 72 1.08 -6.59 5.71
N PHE A 73 -0.02 -6.85 6.42
CA PHE A 73 -0.66 -5.87 7.30
C PHE A 73 -1.16 -6.54 8.58
N GLU A 74 -0.79 -5.98 9.74
CA GLU A 74 -1.11 -6.50 11.07
C GLU A 74 -1.48 -5.38 12.03
N LEU A 75 -2.51 -5.60 12.85
CA LEU A 75 -2.81 -4.79 14.03
C LEU A 75 -2.20 -5.44 15.26
N ALA A 76 -1.42 -4.70 16.03
CA ALA A 76 -0.73 -5.20 17.20
C ALA A 76 -1.27 -4.55 18.49
N PRO A 77 -1.65 -5.35 19.51
CA PRO A 77 -2.16 -4.83 20.77
C PRO A 77 -1.17 -3.97 21.56
N THR A 78 0.12 -4.30 21.52
CA THR A 78 1.17 -3.60 22.28
C THR A 78 2.47 -3.52 21.50
N ALA A 79 3.41 -2.68 21.97
CA ALA A 79 4.77 -2.60 21.44
C ALA A 79 5.54 -3.92 21.56
N PHE A 80 5.16 -4.79 22.51
CA PHE A 80 5.85 -6.06 22.79
C PHE A 80 5.24 -7.24 22.03
N THR A 81 4.11 -7.05 21.36
CA THR A 81 3.54 -8.08 20.46
C THR A 81 4.58 -8.42 19.40
N GLN A 82 4.97 -9.69 19.28
CA GLN A 82 5.89 -10.10 18.22
C GLN A 82 5.24 -9.92 16.85
N LEU A 83 6.05 -9.70 15.83
CA LEU A 83 5.56 -9.62 14.46
C LEU A 83 4.99 -10.98 14.04
N GLY A 84 3.70 -11.00 13.72
CA GLY A 84 2.94 -12.23 13.43
C GLY A 84 2.03 -12.71 14.57
N ASP A 85 2.18 -12.20 15.80
CA ASP A 85 1.33 -12.53 16.94
C ASP A 85 0.15 -11.56 17.12
N GLY A 86 0.03 -10.55 16.28
CA GLY A 86 -1.11 -9.64 16.24
C GLY A 86 -2.28 -10.16 15.40
N THR A 87 -3.20 -9.29 15.08
CA THR A 87 -4.30 -9.60 14.15
C THR A 87 -3.84 -9.34 12.72
N ILE A 88 -3.52 -10.41 11.99
CA ILE A 88 -3.10 -10.35 10.60
C ILE A 88 -4.34 -10.11 9.74
N LEU A 89 -4.37 -8.99 9.03
CA LEU A 89 -5.48 -8.60 8.15
C LEU A 89 -5.19 -8.85 6.68
N TYR A 90 -3.92 -8.91 6.32
CA TYR A 90 -3.52 -9.14 4.93
C TYR A 90 -2.16 -9.82 4.85
N HIS A 91 -2.06 -10.77 3.94
CA HIS A 91 -0.82 -11.36 3.45
C HIS A 91 -0.95 -11.49 1.93
N ALA A 92 -0.07 -10.86 1.20
CA ALA A 92 -0.11 -10.88 -0.26
C ALA A 92 0.05 -12.31 -0.80
N PRO A 93 -0.56 -12.63 -1.92
CA PRO A 93 -0.31 -13.89 -2.61
C PRO A 93 1.18 -14.09 -2.91
N GLU A 94 1.65 -15.29 -2.66
CA GLU A 94 3.02 -15.73 -2.95
C GLU A 94 3.04 -16.81 -4.03
N THR A 95 4.19 -17.00 -4.65
CA THR A 95 4.42 -18.01 -5.68
C THR A 95 5.82 -18.60 -5.59
N THR A 96 6.00 -19.78 -6.15
CA THR A 96 7.30 -20.45 -6.33
C THR A 96 7.72 -20.55 -7.80
N GLU A 97 7.02 -19.88 -8.70
CA GLU A 97 7.30 -19.91 -10.15
C GLU A 97 8.75 -19.52 -10.49
N GLY A 98 9.34 -18.62 -9.70
CA GLY A 98 10.76 -18.24 -9.83
C GLY A 98 11.75 -19.16 -9.11
N GLY A 99 11.30 -20.32 -8.61
CA GLY A 99 12.10 -21.32 -7.88
C GLY A 99 12.07 -21.16 -6.37
N ALA A 100 12.19 -19.94 -5.82
CA ALA A 100 12.05 -19.65 -4.40
C ALA A 100 10.71 -18.97 -4.14
N VAL A 101 10.21 -19.07 -2.90
CA VAL A 101 9.01 -18.32 -2.47
C VAL A 101 9.22 -16.83 -2.66
N ALA A 102 8.27 -16.18 -3.28
CA ALA A 102 8.30 -14.76 -3.61
C ALA A 102 6.89 -14.16 -3.61
N ILE A 103 6.79 -12.87 -3.35
CA ILE A 103 5.55 -12.10 -3.53
C ILE A 103 5.15 -12.18 -5.01
N ASN A 104 3.92 -12.58 -5.29
CA ASN A 104 3.40 -12.64 -6.66
C ASN A 104 2.95 -11.25 -7.11
N PHE A 105 3.83 -10.52 -7.82
CA PHE A 105 3.53 -9.16 -8.26
C PHE A 105 2.31 -9.06 -9.19
N ASN A 106 2.03 -10.11 -9.95
CA ASN A 106 0.87 -10.11 -10.85
C ASN A 106 -0.48 -10.11 -10.10
N GLN A 107 -0.47 -10.45 -8.82
CA GLN A 107 -1.64 -10.45 -7.94
C GLN A 107 -1.56 -9.38 -6.84
N ALA A 108 -0.57 -8.49 -6.90
CA ALA A 108 -0.41 -7.42 -5.91
C ALA A 108 -1.57 -6.42 -5.97
N ILE A 109 -2.05 -6.02 -4.81
CA ILE A 109 -2.95 -4.87 -4.68
C ILE A 109 -2.09 -3.62 -4.76
N ILE A 110 -2.27 -2.82 -5.81
CA ILE A 110 -1.54 -1.56 -6.02
C ILE A 110 -2.57 -0.44 -5.99
N VAL A 111 -2.36 0.54 -5.12
CA VAL A 111 -3.32 1.64 -4.91
C VAL A 111 -2.62 2.99 -4.90
N GLY A 112 -3.34 4.00 -5.35
CA GLY A 112 -2.97 5.41 -5.22
C GLY A 112 -3.34 5.98 -3.85
N GLU A 113 -3.07 7.28 -3.68
CA GLU A 113 -3.41 8.00 -2.45
C GLU A 113 -4.92 8.00 -2.20
N GLY A 114 -5.32 7.67 -0.96
CA GLY A 114 -6.72 7.68 -0.54
C GLY A 114 -7.59 6.55 -1.09
N GLU A 115 -7.07 5.73 -1.99
CA GLU A 115 -7.77 4.53 -2.46
C GLU A 115 -7.77 3.44 -1.39
N ALA A 116 -8.79 2.59 -1.41
CA ALA A 116 -8.90 1.49 -0.45
C ALA A 116 -7.91 0.36 -0.80
N PHE A 117 -6.88 0.21 0.02
CA PHE A 117 -5.95 -0.93 -0.06
C PHE A 117 -6.60 -2.22 0.45
N LEU A 118 -7.30 -2.15 1.60
CA LEU A 118 -8.08 -3.25 2.15
C LEU A 118 -9.51 -2.77 2.43
N LYS A 119 -10.46 -3.66 2.22
CA LYS A 119 -11.85 -3.51 2.65
C LYS A 119 -12.31 -4.86 3.20
N ILE A 120 -12.38 -4.98 4.52
CA ILE A 120 -12.65 -6.22 5.25
C ILE A 120 -13.92 -6.02 6.08
N PRO A 121 -14.93 -6.90 6.03
CA PRO A 121 -16.05 -6.86 6.94
C PRO A 121 -15.57 -6.82 8.39
N LEU A 122 -16.10 -5.90 9.21
CA LEU A 122 -15.68 -5.79 10.63
C LEU A 122 -15.99 -7.05 11.43
N SER A 123 -16.96 -7.84 11.00
CA SER A 123 -17.26 -9.17 11.55
C SER A 123 -16.11 -10.18 11.38
N GLN A 124 -15.18 -9.95 10.44
CA GLN A 124 -14.00 -10.78 10.20
C GLN A 124 -12.74 -10.25 10.90
N VAL A 125 -12.80 -9.08 11.50
CA VAL A 125 -11.71 -8.50 12.26
C VAL A 125 -11.81 -8.93 13.71
N ALA A 126 -10.73 -9.45 14.28
CA ALA A 126 -10.73 -9.85 15.68
C ALA A 126 -11.03 -8.65 16.59
N GLN A 127 -11.89 -8.87 17.59
CA GLN A 127 -12.13 -7.89 18.64
C GLN A 127 -10.85 -7.66 19.43
N GLY A 128 -10.57 -6.39 19.74
CA GLY A 128 -9.33 -6.08 20.44
C GLY A 128 -9.13 -4.59 20.66
N ASN A 129 -8.07 -4.30 21.39
CA ASN A 129 -7.55 -2.96 21.63
C ASN A 129 -6.14 -2.89 21.01
N TYR A 130 -6.00 -2.16 19.92
CA TYR A 130 -4.79 -2.13 19.11
C TYR A 130 -4.07 -0.80 19.25
N GLU A 131 -2.85 -0.86 19.73
CA GLU A 131 -1.99 0.30 19.94
C GLU A 131 -1.15 0.59 18.70
N TYR A 132 -0.83 -0.44 17.90
CA TYR A 132 0.08 -0.34 16.75
C TYR A 132 -0.50 -0.96 15.48
N VAL A 133 0.00 -0.46 14.36
CA VAL A 133 -0.11 -1.11 13.06
C VAL A 133 1.28 -1.40 12.50
N ARG A 134 1.43 -2.53 11.82
CA ARG A 134 2.64 -2.95 11.12
C ARG A 134 2.31 -3.28 9.68
N VAL A 135 3.13 -2.75 8.78
CA VAL A 135 2.98 -2.96 7.35
C VAL A 135 4.32 -3.38 6.77
N SER A 136 4.35 -4.48 6.04
CA SER A 136 5.48 -4.81 5.18
C SER A 136 5.19 -4.29 3.78
N LEU A 137 5.97 -3.32 3.32
CA LEU A 137 5.82 -2.76 1.98
C LEU A 137 6.40 -3.70 0.93
N ALA A 138 5.80 -3.71 -0.27
CA ALA A 138 6.21 -4.57 -1.38
C ALA A 138 6.69 -3.77 -2.60
N TYR A 139 5.99 -2.71 -2.95
CA TYR A 139 6.23 -1.93 -4.17
C TYR A 139 5.88 -0.48 -3.95
N GLN A 140 6.60 0.41 -4.61
CA GLN A 140 6.33 1.84 -4.65
C GLN A 140 6.63 2.41 -6.03
N ASP A 141 5.86 3.43 -6.41
CA ASP A 141 5.86 4.07 -7.71
C ASP A 141 5.70 5.59 -7.51
N TYR A 142 6.64 6.37 -8.02
CA TYR A 142 6.66 7.82 -7.85
C TYR A 142 7.45 8.55 -8.93
N ASN A 143 7.20 9.84 -9.07
CA ASN A 143 7.94 10.72 -9.96
C ASN A 143 9.03 11.48 -9.18
N ILE A 144 10.16 11.66 -9.84
CA ILE A 144 11.31 12.45 -9.38
C ILE A 144 11.78 13.39 -10.48
N SER A 145 12.44 14.48 -10.09
CA SER A 145 13.19 15.32 -11.02
C SER A 145 14.64 14.87 -11.08
N ILE A 146 15.19 14.78 -12.26
CA ILE A 146 16.62 14.50 -12.50
C ILE A 146 17.22 15.60 -13.36
N ARG A 147 18.52 15.85 -13.21
CA ARG A 147 19.28 16.76 -14.06
C ARG A 147 20.25 16.00 -14.95
N ASN A 148 20.34 16.40 -16.19
CA ASN A 148 21.35 15.92 -17.12
C ASN A 148 21.84 17.05 -18.02
N ASN A 149 23.16 17.32 -18.03
CA ASN A 149 23.78 18.40 -18.80
C ASN A 149 23.09 19.76 -18.57
N GLY A 150 22.78 20.10 -17.32
CA GLY A 150 22.17 21.37 -16.93
C GLY A 150 20.68 21.51 -17.23
N THR A 151 20.02 20.49 -17.77
CA THR A 151 18.59 20.46 -18.05
C THR A 151 17.89 19.53 -17.06
N ASP A 152 16.79 20.02 -16.46
CA ASP A 152 15.95 19.22 -15.56
C ASP A 152 14.90 18.43 -16.37
N TYR A 153 14.69 17.18 -16.00
CA TYR A 153 13.73 16.24 -16.58
C TYR A 153 12.90 15.60 -15.50
N ASP A 154 11.66 15.31 -15.80
CA ASP A 154 10.81 14.51 -14.92
C ASP A 154 10.85 13.03 -15.34
N GLY A 155 11.02 12.16 -14.37
CA GLY A 155 11.05 10.73 -14.57
C GLY A 155 10.22 9.99 -13.54
N ARG A 156 9.71 8.84 -13.94
CA ARG A 156 9.00 7.91 -13.09
C ARG A 156 9.95 6.82 -12.61
N LEU A 157 9.96 6.57 -11.31
CA LEU A 157 10.75 5.53 -10.68
C LEU A 157 9.82 4.56 -9.98
N THR A 158 10.06 3.28 -10.20
CA THR A 158 9.39 2.20 -9.46
C THR A 158 10.43 1.39 -8.72
N SER A 159 10.13 0.95 -7.49
CA SER A 159 11.02 0.11 -6.72
C SER A 159 10.28 -0.99 -5.98
N PHE A 160 10.90 -2.17 -5.96
CA PHE A 160 10.41 -3.36 -5.28
C PHE A 160 11.13 -3.47 -3.94
N VAL A 161 10.39 -3.19 -2.88
CA VAL A 161 10.92 -3.12 -1.51
C VAL A 161 10.56 -4.36 -0.67
N GLY A 162 9.79 -5.30 -1.22
CA GLY A 162 9.53 -6.60 -0.64
C GLY A 162 10.77 -7.51 -0.64
N TYR A 163 10.79 -8.51 0.22
CA TYR A 163 11.94 -9.40 0.45
C TYR A 163 12.40 -10.16 -0.79
N ASN A 164 11.46 -10.57 -1.63
CA ASN A 164 11.64 -11.25 -2.90
C ASN A 164 10.34 -11.13 -3.68
N THR A 165 10.41 -10.82 -4.97
CA THR A 165 9.21 -10.57 -5.78
C THR A 165 9.33 -11.28 -7.12
N PHE A 166 8.37 -12.14 -7.44
CA PHE A 166 8.24 -12.74 -8.77
C PHE A 166 7.50 -11.76 -9.69
N ILE A 167 8.13 -11.45 -10.80
CA ILE A 167 7.66 -10.48 -11.79
C ILE A 167 7.68 -11.15 -13.16
N ASN A 168 6.54 -11.24 -13.84
CA ASN A 168 6.50 -11.67 -15.24
C ASN A 168 7.01 -10.55 -16.14
N THR A 169 6.25 -9.48 -16.20
CA THR A 169 6.60 -8.28 -16.96
C THR A 169 6.35 -7.07 -16.10
N HIS A 170 7.32 -6.18 -16.02
CA HIS A 170 7.15 -4.90 -15.36
C HIS A 170 6.98 -3.79 -16.39
N THR A 171 5.95 -2.96 -16.23
CA THR A 171 5.65 -1.83 -17.13
C THR A 171 5.77 -0.52 -16.36
N ILE A 172 6.51 0.43 -16.94
CA ILE A 172 6.64 1.80 -16.43
C ILE A 172 6.42 2.80 -17.56
N GLY A 173 5.37 3.62 -17.46
CA GLY A 173 4.94 4.43 -18.61
C GLY A 173 4.59 3.55 -19.81
N SER A 174 5.19 3.83 -20.95
CA SER A 174 5.07 3.03 -22.19
C SER A 174 6.11 1.92 -22.32
N ASN A 175 7.03 1.80 -21.36
CA ASN A 175 8.14 0.87 -21.42
C ASN A 175 7.83 -0.42 -20.69
N SER A 176 8.23 -1.56 -21.26
CA SER A 176 7.96 -2.89 -20.72
C SER A 176 9.26 -3.67 -20.56
N PHE A 177 9.46 -4.23 -19.39
CA PHE A 177 10.63 -5.04 -19.03
C PHE A 177 10.16 -6.48 -18.78
N PRO A 178 10.46 -7.42 -19.69
CA PRO A 178 10.21 -8.86 -19.45
C PRO A 178 11.23 -9.36 -18.43
N VAL A 179 10.78 -9.60 -17.20
CA VAL A 179 11.62 -10.06 -16.08
C VAL A 179 11.61 -11.57 -15.96
N ASN A 180 10.42 -12.18 -16.00
CA ASN A 180 10.15 -13.63 -15.93
C ASN A 180 10.95 -14.35 -14.82
N GLY A 181 10.92 -13.81 -13.62
CA GLY A 181 11.67 -14.40 -12.52
C GLY A 181 11.63 -13.57 -11.25
N ASN A 182 12.29 -14.11 -10.21
CA ASN A 182 12.40 -13.45 -8.93
C ASN A 182 13.37 -12.27 -8.97
N ARG A 183 13.01 -11.22 -8.24
CA ARG A 183 13.87 -10.06 -7.96
C ARG A 183 13.95 -9.86 -6.46
N LEU A 184 15.17 -9.70 -5.97
CA LEU A 184 15.41 -9.38 -4.56
C LEU A 184 14.99 -7.94 -4.27
N GLN A 185 14.84 -7.62 -2.99
CA GLN A 185 14.60 -6.27 -2.53
C GLN A 185 15.59 -5.29 -3.18
N GLY A 186 15.08 -4.14 -3.62
CA GLY A 186 15.88 -3.12 -4.28
C GLY A 186 15.97 -3.28 -5.81
N TYR A 187 15.20 -4.17 -6.44
CA TYR A 187 14.99 -4.07 -7.88
C TYR A 187 14.20 -2.81 -8.20
N TRP A 188 14.60 -2.11 -9.27
CA TRP A 188 13.99 -0.85 -9.67
C TRP A 188 13.90 -0.72 -11.19
N ALA A 189 12.97 0.11 -11.66
CA ALA A 189 12.92 0.57 -13.04
C ALA A 189 12.65 2.08 -13.06
N PHE A 190 13.24 2.75 -14.04
CA PHE A 190 13.12 4.18 -14.28
C PHE A 190 12.78 4.46 -15.74
N ALA A 191 11.92 5.45 -15.98
CA ALA A 191 11.62 5.97 -17.32
C ALA A 191 11.49 7.49 -17.29
N LEU A 192 11.98 8.16 -18.33
CA LEU A 192 11.67 9.58 -18.54
C LEU A 192 10.22 9.72 -19.02
N ASN A 193 9.53 10.75 -18.53
CA ASN A 193 8.13 10.95 -18.87
C ASN A 193 7.94 11.38 -20.33
N ASP A 194 8.83 12.26 -20.83
CA ASP A 194 8.68 12.90 -22.14
C ASP A 194 9.65 12.36 -23.21
N PHE A 195 10.47 11.36 -22.87
CA PHE A 195 11.48 10.82 -23.76
C PHE A 195 11.46 9.29 -23.78
N PRO A 196 11.82 8.66 -24.91
CA PRO A 196 11.84 7.19 -25.01
C PRO A 196 13.09 6.58 -24.34
N TYR A 197 13.32 6.94 -23.06
CA TYR A 197 14.40 6.39 -22.26
C TYR A 197 13.82 5.66 -21.06
N ALA A 198 14.21 4.39 -20.92
CA ALA A 198 13.90 3.61 -19.74
C ALA A 198 15.05 2.64 -19.41
N THR A 199 15.23 2.37 -18.14
CA THR A 199 16.24 1.43 -17.63
C THR A 199 15.74 0.73 -16.38
N SER A 200 16.35 -0.39 -16.04
CA SER A 200 16.08 -1.09 -14.79
C SER A 200 17.36 -1.67 -14.22
N GLY A 201 17.37 -1.95 -12.93
CA GLY A 201 18.53 -2.46 -12.25
C GLY A 201 18.22 -3.03 -10.88
N GLN A 202 19.25 -3.50 -10.21
CA GLN A 202 19.21 -4.00 -8.84
C GLN A 202 20.09 -3.09 -7.96
N ALA A 203 19.58 -2.67 -6.84
CA ALA A 203 20.36 -1.94 -5.85
C ALA A 203 21.54 -2.80 -5.35
N PRO A 204 22.69 -2.19 -5.03
CA PRO A 204 23.83 -2.93 -4.50
C PRO A 204 23.46 -3.71 -3.23
N ALA A 205 24.17 -4.80 -2.97
CA ALA A 205 24.02 -5.57 -1.74
C ALA A 205 24.28 -4.65 -0.52
N GLY A 206 23.39 -4.71 0.46
CA GLY A 206 23.45 -3.85 1.66
C GLY A 206 22.75 -2.50 1.52
N ALA A 207 22.28 -2.13 0.34
CA ALA A 207 21.46 -0.91 0.13
C ALA A 207 20.00 -1.09 0.58
N THR A 208 19.69 -2.15 1.31
CA THR A 208 18.34 -2.51 1.70
C THR A 208 17.96 -1.95 3.05
N THR A 209 16.65 -1.85 3.26
CA THR A 209 15.98 -1.42 4.47
C THR A 209 16.29 -2.31 5.68
N VAL A 210 15.76 -1.93 6.84
CA VAL A 210 15.93 -2.62 8.12
C VAL A 210 15.58 -4.10 7.97
N PRO A 211 16.50 -5.02 8.24
CA PRO A 211 16.21 -6.44 8.22
C PRO A 211 15.23 -6.80 9.35
N ASN A 212 14.35 -7.76 9.12
CA ASN A 212 13.53 -8.34 10.18
C ASN A 212 14.41 -9.26 11.05
N PRO A 213 14.80 -8.88 12.27
CA PRO A 213 15.72 -9.66 13.10
C PRO A 213 15.11 -10.97 13.62
N ILE A 214 13.78 -11.08 13.59
CA ILE A 214 13.04 -12.27 14.04
C ILE A 214 12.44 -13.07 12.88
N ALA A 215 12.99 -12.93 11.69
CA ALA A 215 12.49 -13.58 10.47
C ALA A 215 12.36 -15.11 10.60
N SER A 216 13.15 -15.76 11.46
CA SER A 216 13.09 -17.20 11.68
C SER A 216 11.79 -17.68 12.34
N THR A 217 11.10 -16.81 13.08
CA THR A 217 9.87 -17.11 13.81
C THR A 217 8.67 -16.26 13.37
N SER A 218 8.89 -15.33 12.45
CA SER A 218 7.89 -14.39 11.92
C SER A 218 7.36 -14.87 10.57
N PRO A 219 6.08 -14.63 10.23
CA PRO A 219 5.57 -14.85 8.88
C PRO A 219 6.19 -13.89 7.86
N ILE A 220 6.95 -12.89 8.31
CA ILE A 220 7.61 -11.90 7.45
C ILE A 220 9.07 -12.30 7.27
N PRO A 221 9.51 -12.63 6.03
CA PRO A 221 10.89 -13.06 5.76
C PRO A 221 11.94 -11.98 6.07
N ALA A 222 13.19 -12.41 6.23
CA ALA A 222 14.33 -11.50 6.26
C ALA A 222 14.40 -10.65 4.99
N GLY A 223 14.82 -9.40 5.11
CA GLY A 223 14.90 -8.47 3.99
C GLY A 223 13.57 -7.76 3.65
N SER A 224 12.49 -8.00 4.40
CA SER A 224 11.24 -7.27 4.25
C SER A 224 11.32 -5.84 4.76
N CYS A 225 10.63 -4.92 4.09
CA CYS A 225 10.51 -3.52 4.50
C CYS A 225 9.34 -3.35 5.48
N VAL A 226 9.56 -3.58 6.76
CA VAL A 226 8.51 -3.45 7.79
C VAL A 226 8.54 -2.05 8.40
N VAL A 227 7.42 -1.34 8.31
CA VAL A 227 7.19 -0.07 8.99
C VAL A 227 6.14 -0.26 10.08
N THR A 228 6.37 0.38 11.22
CA THR A 228 5.47 0.30 12.39
C THR A 228 5.01 1.70 12.76
N GLY A 229 3.71 1.86 12.98
CA GLY A 229 3.12 3.11 13.45
C GLY A 229 2.32 2.88 14.72
N LYS A 230 2.33 3.86 15.63
CA LYS A 230 1.50 3.88 16.83
C LYS A 230 0.30 4.77 16.61
N PHE A 231 -0.90 4.28 16.93
CA PHE A 231 -2.10 5.11 16.98
C PHE A 231 -1.99 6.13 18.13
N ASN A 232 -2.43 7.37 17.89
CA ASN A 232 -2.53 8.38 18.96
C ASN A 232 -3.53 7.95 20.03
N GLU A 233 -4.67 7.42 19.59
CA GLU A 233 -5.68 6.78 20.41
C GLU A 233 -5.83 5.34 19.92
N ASN A 234 -5.86 4.40 20.86
CA ASN A 234 -5.93 2.98 20.50
C ASN A 234 -7.15 2.69 19.64
N LEU A 235 -6.96 1.92 18.59
CA LEU A 235 -8.05 1.40 17.78
C LEU A 235 -8.75 0.26 18.52
N ILE A 236 -10.00 0.46 18.90
CA ILE A 236 -10.80 -0.55 19.60
C ILE A 236 -11.82 -1.13 18.62
N ILE A 237 -11.80 -2.45 18.44
CA ILE A 237 -12.80 -3.21 17.69
C ILE A 237 -13.60 -4.03 18.67
N ASN A 238 -14.91 -3.77 18.79
CA ASN A 238 -15.79 -4.39 19.76
C ASN A 238 -16.69 -5.47 19.16
N GLY A 239 -16.79 -5.55 17.83
CA GLY A 239 -17.65 -6.49 17.10
C GLY A 239 -19.13 -6.07 17.02
N ASN A 240 -19.45 -4.84 17.44
CA ASN A 240 -20.79 -4.27 17.34
C ASN A 240 -20.78 -2.89 16.66
N GLU A 241 -19.77 -2.64 15.85
CA GLU A 241 -19.68 -1.44 15.03
C GLU A 241 -20.84 -1.36 14.05
N THR A 242 -21.43 -0.17 13.93
CA THR A 242 -22.55 0.12 13.00
C THR A 242 -22.14 0.99 11.83
N ARG A 243 -20.85 1.36 11.75
CA ARG A 243 -20.27 2.20 10.71
C ARG A 243 -18.89 1.67 10.35
N ASP A 244 -18.44 2.04 9.16
CA ASP A 244 -17.09 1.73 8.71
C ASP A 244 -16.04 2.34 9.65
N VAL A 245 -14.95 1.60 9.84
CA VAL A 245 -13.71 2.07 10.46
C VAL A 245 -12.69 2.27 9.37
N ILE A 246 -12.26 3.52 9.15
CA ILE A 246 -11.31 3.87 8.11
C ILE A 246 -9.96 4.16 8.76
N ILE A 247 -8.97 3.30 8.50
CA ILE A 247 -7.58 3.52 8.90
C ILE A 247 -6.86 4.23 7.76
N THR A 248 -6.26 5.38 8.06
CA THR A 248 -5.37 6.10 7.15
C THR A 248 -3.93 5.94 7.63
N LEU A 249 -3.09 5.39 6.77
CA LEU A 249 -1.67 5.17 6.98
C LEU A 249 -0.90 6.32 6.31
N SER A 250 -0.60 7.37 7.08
CA SER A 250 0.19 8.50 6.58
C SER A 250 1.67 8.13 6.55
N LEU A 251 2.24 8.12 5.35
CA LEU A 251 3.63 7.79 5.08
C LEU A 251 4.39 9.07 4.72
N SER A 252 5.49 9.34 5.41
CA SER A 252 6.35 10.49 5.11
C SER A 252 7.09 10.28 3.78
N ILE A 253 6.79 11.14 2.81
CA ILE A 253 7.56 11.27 1.57
C ILE A 253 8.53 12.47 1.63
N ASN A 254 8.62 13.12 2.79
CA ASN A 254 9.45 14.30 3.01
C ASN A 254 10.93 13.97 2.79
N LYS A 255 11.49 14.49 1.70
CA LYS A 255 12.88 14.26 1.29
C LYS A 255 13.24 12.76 1.29
N SER A 256 12.31 11.92 0.87
CA SER A 256 12.48 10.45 0.93
C SER A 256 13.31 9.88 -0.21
N PHE A 257 13.57 10.65 -1.27
CA PHE A 257 14.55 10.29 -2.29
C PHE A 257 15.85 11.08 -2.03
N GLU A 258 16.90 10.39 -1.58
CA GLU A 258 18.15 10.96 -1.09
C GLU A 258 19.34 10.43 -1.90
N TRP A 259 20.26 11.29 -2.26
CA TRP A 259 21.48 10.95 -3.00
C TRP A 259 22.70 11.61 -2.39
N ARG A 260 23.87 11.03 -2.67
CA ARG A 260 25.13 11.67 -2.36
C ARG A 260 25.37 12.78 -3.37
N GLU A 261 25.43 13.99 -2.88
CA GLU A 261 25.59 15.17 -3.71
C GLU A 261 27.07 15.32 -4.13
N VAL A 262 27.30 15.58 -5.41
CA VAL A 262 28.61 15.87 -6.00
C VAL A 262 28.72 17.37 -6.28
N THR A 263 27.70 17.94 -6.91
CA THR A 263 27.57 19.39 -7.12
C THR A 263 26.53 19.93 -6.16
N ALA A 264 26.91 20.87 -5.28
CA ALA A 264 26.02 21.40 -4.25
C ALA A 264 24.93 22.33 -4.84
N ASP A 265 24.01 21.77 -5.61
CA ASP A 265 22.91 22.52 -6.23
C ASP A 265 21.51 21.96 -5.88
N GLY A 266 21.46 20.88 -5.09
CA GLY A 266 20.21 20.24 -4.67
C GLY A 266 19.45 19.55 -5.80
N LYS A 267 20.12 19.22 -6.91
CA LYS A 267 19.55 18.52 -8.07
C LYS A 267 20.19 17.15 -8.21
N TYR A 268 19.38 16.15 -8.46
CA TYR A 268 19.90 14.79 -8.68
C TYR A 268 20.44 14.67 -10.11
N GLU A 269 21.76 14.50 -10.25
CA GLU A 269 22.43 14.40 -11.54
C GLU A 269 23.27 13.10 -11.63
N PRO A 270 22.65 11.95 -12.00
CA PRO A 270 23.33 10.67 -12.04
C PRO A 270 24.50 10.61 -13.03
N SER A 271 24.50 11.46 -14.07
CA SER A 271 25.57 11.52 -15.09
C SER A 271 26.93 11.97 -14.56
N ILE A 272 26.97 12.69 -13.42
CA ILE A 272 28.21 13.12 -12.78
C ILE A 272 28.62 12.26 -11.58
N GLY A 273 27.94 11.12 -11.37
CA GLY A 273 28.28 10.16 -10.33
C GLY A 273 27.54 10.36 -9.00
N GLU A 274 26.44 11.13 -9.00
CA GLU A 274 25.56 11.18 -7.85
C GLU A 274 24.84 9.85 -7.70
N ASN A 275 25.06 9.20 -6.56
CA ASN A 275 24.50 7.89 -6.28
C ASN A 275 23.35 8.01 -5.30
N VAL A 276 22.25 7.34 -5.59
CA VAL A 276 21.11 7.23 -4.67
C VAL A 276 21.55 6.45 -3.43
N VAL A 277 21.28 7.00 -2.25
CA VAL A 277 21.56 6.38 -0.96
C VAL A 277 20.28 5.93 -0.25
N ASP A 278 19.14 6.50 -0.63
CA ASP A 278 17.83 6.15 -0.08
C ASP A 278 16.71 6.44 -1.09
N MET A 279 15.76 5.48 -1.18
CA MET A 279 14.58 5.60 -2.03
C MET A 279 13.29 5.26 -1.25
N GLY A 280 13.37 5.19 0.09
CA GLY A 280 12.32 4.69 0.93
C GLY A 280 11.41 5.75 1.50
N LEU A 281 10.23 5.31 1.93
CA LEU A 281 9.33 6.09 2.75
C LEU A 281 9.90 6.24 4.16
N ARG A 282 9.62 7.38 4.82
CA ARG A 282 10.26 7.75 6.08
C ARG A 282 9.25 8.01 7.19
N GLY A 283 8.76 6.96 7.81
CA GLY A 283 7.87 7.02 8.96
C GLY A 283 6.40 6.76 8.60
N LEU A 284 5.71 6.16 9.53
CA LEU A 284 4.29 5.80 9.44
C LEU A 284 3.55 6.39 10.63
N ILE A 285 2.53 7.20 10.38
CA ILE A 285 1.60 7.70 11.38
C ILE A 285 0.18 7.20 11.04
N PRO A 286 -0.35 6.22 11.79
CA PRO A 286 -1.71 5.75 11.57
C PRO A 286 -2.71 6.64 12.28
N THR A 287 -3.83 6.92 11.62
CA THR A 287 -5.03 7.53 12.19
C THR A 287 -6.25 6.70 11.82
N TYR A 288 -7.37 6.90 12.52
CA TYR A 288 -8.63 6.28 12.10
C TYR A 288 -9.83 7.20 12.32
N THR A 289 -10.91 6.93 11.58
CA THR A 289 -12.23 7.57 11.71
C THR A 289 -13.32 6.50 11.71
N ARG A 290 -14.53 6.89 12.22
CA ARG A 290 -15.73 6.03 12.31
C ARG A 290 -16.97 6.74 11.78
#